data_2026106024afa508824ded85626bac2e
#
_entry.id   2026106024afa508824ded85626bac2e
#
_cell.length_a   1.000
_cell.length_b   1.000
_cell.length_c   1.000
_cell.angle_alpha   90.00
_cell.angle_beta   90.00
_cell.angle_gamma   90.00
#
_symmetry.space_group_name_H-M   'P 1'
#
loop_
_entity.id
_entity.type
_entity.pdbx_description
1 polymer ?
#
loop_
_entity_poly.entity_id
_entity_poly.type
_entity_poly.pdbx_seq_one_letter_code
_entity_poly.pdbx_strand_id
1 'polypeptide(L)'
;MELLRLVAMMMILVMHMDYGAFGLPTAEGVEQAPMTTFGRIFVEHLCLVAVNVYVLISGWFGIRPKMKSFVRLILQVATYSIIITGAFLLLGKTSFKIGYVTDMLIVGKQYWFVVSYLLLYLVSPILNTFVEHSSKREFQWMLLVFFGFQFVYSWIFGLEEFAGGYSALSFMGLYLLARYVKIYENEYENENSHPDGIASRFTLHASRFTFSKLFALYLFIAAI
;
A
#
# COMPACT_ATOMS: atom_id res chain seq x y z
N MET A 1 -6.67 12.23 -6.70
CA MET A 1 -6.40 10.81 -6.37
C MET A 1 -5.61 10.06 -7.45
N GLU A 2 -5.90 10.26 -8.74
CA GLU A 2 -5.11 9.61 -9.82
C GLU A 2 -3.63 10.04 -9.82
N LEU A 3 -3.36 11.34 -9.59
CA LEU A 3 -1.99 11.83 -9.45
C LEU A 3 -1.25 11.13 -8.28
N LEU A 4 -1.93 10.91 -7.15
CA LEU A 4 -1.32 10.21 -6.00
C LEU A 4 -0.98 8.75 -6.34
N ARG A 5 -1.84 8.05 -7.10
CA ARG A 5 -1.54 6.70 -7.60
C ARG A 5 -0.30 6.71 -8.51
N LEU A 6 -0.24 7.69 -9.42
CA LEU A 6 0.91 7.83 -10.32
C LEU A 6 2.20 8.08 -9.55
N VAL A 7 2.17 9.00 -8.57
CA VAL A 7 3.32 9.28 -7.70
C VAL A 7 3.74 8.03 -6.93
N ALA A 8 2.81 7.31 -6.30
CA ALA A 8 3.10 6.08 -5.58
C ALA A 8 3.73 5.02 -6.50
N MET A 9 3.22 4.85 -7.73
CA MET A 9 3.82 3.95 -8.72
C MET A 9 5.24 4.36 -9.10
N MET A 10 5.50 5.65 -9.30
CA MET A 10 6.85 6.15 -9.61
C MET A 10 7.81 5.92 -8.44
N MET A 11 7.36 6.12 -7.19
CA MET A 11 8.16 5.83 -6.00
C MET A 11 8.52 4.34 -5.91
N ILE A 12 7.58 3.43 -6.19
CA ILE A 12 7.85 1.98 -6.24
C ILE A 12 8.90 1.66 -7.32
N LEU A 13 8.79 2.27 -8.50
CA LEU A 13 9.77 2.07 -9.57
C LEU A 13 11.16 2.56 -9.15
N VAL A 14 11.27 3.75 -8.55
CA VAL A 14 12.55 4.31 -8.06
C VAL A 14 13.19 3.35 -7.05
N MET A 15 12.43 2.85 -6.09
CA MET A 15 12.93 1.89 -5.10
C MET A 15 13.45 0.59 -5.75
N HIS A 16 12.70 0.02 -6.69
CA HIS A 16 13.14 -1.20 -7.38
C HIS A 16 14.35 -0.98 -8.28
N MET A 17 14.45 0.20 -8.92
CA MET A 17 15.64 0.56 -9.71
C MET A 17 16.86 0.72 -8.83
N ASP A 18 16.75 1.36 -7.67
CA ASP A 18 17.87 1.54 -6.74
C ASP A 18 18.38 0.20 -6.20
N TYR A 19 17.49 -0.68 -5.69
CA TYR A 19 17.86 -2.02 -5.25
C TYR A 19 18.43 -2.90 -6.37
N GLY A 20 17.89 -2.79 -7.57
CA GLY A 20 18.36 -3.55 -8.72
C GLY A 20 19.72 -3.11 -9.26
N ALA A 21 20.02 -1.80 -9.21
CA ALA A 21 21.25 -1.24 -9.73
C ALA A 21 22.41 -1.25 -8.72
N PHE A 22 22.12 -0.99 -7.45
CA PHE A 22 23.15 -0.74 -6.42
C PHE A 22 23.09 -1.72 -5.24
N GLY A 23 22.03 -2.53 -5.13
CA GLY A 23 21.80 -3.37 -3.98
C GLY A 23 21.44 -2.58 -2.71
N LEU A 24 21.36 -3.29 -1.58
CA LEU A 24 21.10 -2.64 -0.29
C LEU A 24 22.29 -1.78 0.15
N PRO A 25 22.07 -0.63 0.80
CA PRO A 25 23.12 0.17 1.42
C PRO A 25 23.90 -0.67 2.43
N THR A 26 25.23 -0.59 2.37
CA THR A 26 26.12 -1.32 3.27
C THR A 26 26.89 -0.35 4.18
N ALA A 27 27.38 -0.86 5.33
CA ALA A 27 28.23 -0.07 6.22
C ALA A 27 29.50 0.46 5.50
N GLU A 28 30.10 -0.37 4.64
CA GLU A 28 31.24 0.02 3.82
C GLU A 28 30.91 1.14 2.83
N GLY A 29 29.72 1.11 2.21
CA GLY A 29 29.23 2.19 1.35
C GLY A 29 29.05 3.50 2.11
N VAL A 30 28.64 3.46 3.37
CA VAL A 30 28.55 4.67 4.22
C VAL A 30 29.94 5.24 4.51
N GLU A 31 30.96 4.41 4.76
CA GLU A 31 32.34 4.86 5.01
C GLU A 31 32.98 5.46 3.76
N GLN A 32 32.78 4.85 2.58
CA GLN A 32 33.40 5.29 1.33
C GLN A 32 32.75 6.52 0.71
N ALA A 33 31.41 6.64 0.80
CA ALA A 33 30.63 7.71 0.17
C ALA A 33 29.41 8.12 1.04
N PRO A 34 29.63 8.76 2.21
CA PRO A 34 28.57 8.98 3.21
C PRO A 34 27.40 9.80 2.66
N MET A 35 27.64 10.88 1.93
CA MET A 35 26.56 11.75 1.39
C MET A 35 25.71 11.04 0.35
N THR A 36 26.33 10.26 -0.53
CA THR A 36 25.61 9.52 -1.58
C THR A 36 24.77 8.40 -0.96
N THR A 37 25.37 7.66 0.00
CA THR A 37 24.69 6.56 0.68
C THR A 37 23.54 7.08 1.55
N PHE A 38 23.73 8.19 2.27
CA PHE A 38 22.68 8.84 3.02
C PHE A 38 21.53 9.32 2.10
N GLY A 39 21.86 9.92 0.95
CA GLY A 39 20.86 10.35 -0.03
C GLY A 39 20.03 9.17 -0.57
N ARG A 40 20.67 8.02 -0.84
CA ARG A 40 19.98 6.78 -1.24
C ARG A 40 19.05 6.29 -0.13
N ILE A 41 19.56 6.13 1.09
CA ILE A 41 18.77 5.69 2.25
C ILE A 41 17.55 6.59 2.45
N PHE A 42 17.72 7.91 2.33
CA PHE A 42 16.62 8.87 2.47
C PHE A 42 15.55 8.65 1.39
N VAL A 43 15.94 8.52 0.12
CA VAL A 43 15.02 8.27 -1.00
C VAL A 43 14.33 6.92 -0.86
N GLU A 44 15.05 5.87 -0.47
CA GLU A 44 14.48 4.54 -0.22
C GLU A 44 13.40 4.59 0.87
N HIS A 45 13.68 5.22 2.02
CA HIS A 45 12.70 5.35 3.11
C HIS A 45 11.47 6.15 2.69
N LEU A 46 11.66 7.20 1.88
CA LEU A 46 10.54 7.93 1.32
C LEU A 46 9.68 7.05 0.39
N CYS A 47 10.31 6.16 -0.37
CA CYS A 47 9.63 5.27 -1.31
C CYS A 47 8.99 4.05 -0.65
N LEU A 48 9.50 3.58 0.49
CA LEU A 48 8.97 2.41 1.20
C LEU A 48 7.46 2.46 1.41
N VAL A 49 6.92 3.62 1.69
CA VAL A 49 5.53 3.82 2.07
C VAL A 49 4.56 3.86 0.88
N ALA A 50 5.11 3.90 -0.33
CA ALA A 50 4.32 4.01 -1.56
C ALA A 50 3.30 2.86 -1.73
N VAL A 51 3.68 1.65 -1.35
CA VAL A 51 2.80 0.46 -1.36
C VAL A 51 1.61 0.65 -0.41
N ASN A 52 1.88 1.13 0.81
CA ASN A 52 0.85 1.38 1.81
C ASN A 52 -0.12 2.49 1.36
N VAL A 53 0.39 3.54 0.71
CA VAL A 53 -0.44 4.58 0.09
C VAL A 53 -1.37 3.98 -0.98
N TYR A 54 -0.90 3.04 -1.77
CA TYR A 54 -1.73 2.37 -2.78
C TYR A 54 -2.88 1.58 -2.15
N VAL A 55 -2.62 0.91 -1.04
CA VAL A 55 -3.65 0.19 -0.26
C VAL A 55 -4.64 1.17 0.38
N LEU A 56 -4.15 2.28 0.96
CA LEU A 56 -5.01 3.34 1.53
C LEU A 56 -5.94 3.95 0.47
N ILE A 57 -5.44 4.20 -0.74
CA ILE A 57 -6.28 4.66 -1.86
C ILE A 57 -7.36 3.62 -2.18
N SER A 58 -7.03 2.33 -2.19
CA SER A 58 -8.00 1.26 -2.42
C SER A 58 -9.08 1.21 -1.35
N GLY A 59 -8.69 1.41 -0.08
CA GLY A 59 -9.62 1.54 1.05
C GLY A 59 -10.51 2.79 0.94
N TRP A 60 -9.94 3.93 0.56
CA TRP A 60 -10.70 5.17 0.38
C TRP A 60 -11.86 5.04 -0.60
N PHE A 61 -11.64 4.38 -1.74
CA PHE A 61 -12.69 4.16 -2.72
C PHE A 61 -13.58 2.95 -2.40
N GLY A 62 -13.13 2.06 -1.55
CA GLY A 62 -13.79 0.80 -1.24
C GLY A 62 -13.65 -0.22 -2.37
N ILE A 63 -13.21 -1.42 -2.06
CA ILE A 63 -13.11 -2.51 -3.01
C ILE A 63 -14.51 -3.14 -3.16
N ARG A 64 -15.02 -3.16 -4.39
CA ARG A 64 -16.23 -3.90 -4.75
C ARG A 64 -15.82 -5.13 -5.56
N PRO A 65 -15.67 -6.29 -4.92
CA PRO A 65 -15.12 -7.47 -5.58
C PRO A 65 -16.06 -7.97 -6.67
N LYS A 66 -15.47 -8.19 -7.85
CA LYS A 66 -16.13 -8.82 -8.99
C LYS A 66 -15.21 -9.90 -9.54
N MET A 67 -15.70 -11.11 -9.73
CA MET A 67 -14.90 -12.23 -10.25
C MET A 67 -14.17 -11.88 -11.55
N LYS A 68 -14.83 -11.15 -12.45
CA LYS A 68 -14.22 -10.68 -13.70
C LYS A 68 -12.99 -9.78 -13.47
N SER A 69 -13.05 -8.90 -12.47
CA SER A 69 -11.92 -8.00 -12.14
C SER A 69 -10.78 -8.77 -11.46
N PHE A 70 -11.11 -9.73 -10.62
CA PHE A 70 -10.16 -10.63 -9.98
C PHE A 70 -9.36 -11.43 -11.02
N VAL A 71 -10.06 -12.13 -11.91
CA VAL A 71 -9.44 -12.90 -13.00
C VAL A 71 -8.62 -12.00 -13.93
N ARG A 72 -9.13 -10.81 -14.26
CA ARG A 72 -8.40 -9.84 -15.09
C ARG A 72 -7.07 -9.45 -14.46
N LEU A 73 -7.03 -9.18 -13.15
CA LEU A 73 -5.80 -8.83 -12.44
C LEU A 73 -4.77 -9.96 -12.53
N ILE A 74 -5.20 -11.21 -12.27
CA ILE A 74 -4.32 -12.39 -12.37
C ILE A 74 -3.77 -12.53 -13.79
N LEU A 75 -4.65 -12.49 -14.80
CA LEU A 75 -4.26 -12.62 -16.21
C LEU A 75 -3.32 -11.50 -16.64
N GLN A 76 -3.57 -10.27 -16.18
CA GLN A 76 -2.70 -9.13 -16.49
C GLN A 76 -1.28 -9.33 -15.96
N VAL A 77 -1.12 -9.76 -14.70
CA VAL A 77 0.19 -10.02 -14.09
C VAL A 77 0.89 -11.19 -14.81
N ALA A 78 0.17 -12.28 -15.04
CA ALA A 78 0.69 -13.44 -15.77
C ALA A 78 1.16 -13.07 -17.19
N THR A 79 0.37 -12.28 -17.91
CA THR A 79 0.71 -11.83 -19.27
C THR A 79 2.00 -11.01 -19.28
N TYR A 80 2.14 -10.03 -18.37
CA TYR A 80 3.37 -9.24 -18.27
C TYR A 80 4.58 -10.12 -17.88
N SER A 81 4.41 -11.04 -16.96
CA SER A 81 5.47 -11.99 -16.57
C SER A 81 5.95 -12.83 -17.77
N ILE A 82 5.01 -13.36 -18.55
CA ILE A 82 5.31 -14.15 -19.77
C ILE A 82 6.05 -13.29 -20.81
N ILE A 83 5.56 -12.07 -21.08
CA ILE A 83 6.15 -11.17 -22.08
C ILE A 83 7.59 -10.81 -21.67
N ILE A 84 7.80 -10.41 -20.40
CA ILE A 84 9.12 -10.01 -19.91
C ILE A 84 10.09 -11.17 -19.93
N THR A 85 9.69 -12.33 -19.38
CA THR A 85 10.53 -13.53 -19.34
C THR A 85 10.86 -14.01 -20.76
N GLY A 86 9.87 -14.03 -21.65
CA GLY A 86 10.05 -14.39 -23.07
C GLY A 86 11.02 -13.46 -23.78
N ALA A 87 10.93 -12.15 -23.57
CA ALA A 87 11.86 -11.18 -24.13
C ALA A 87 13.31 -11.43 -23.66
N PHE A 88 13.52 -11.66 -22.37
CA PHE A 88 14.87 -11.97 -21.83
C PHE A 88 15.44 -13.28 -22.36
N LEU A 89 14.60 -14.30 -22.55
CA LEU A 89 15.00 -15.57 -23.17
C LEU A 89 15.40 -15.36 -24.64
N LEU A 90 14.60 -14.64 -25.43
CA LEU A 90 14.89 -14.36 -26.83
C LEU A 90 16.16 -13.53 -27.04
N LEU A 91 16.44 -12.60 -26.11
CA LEU A 91 17.66 -11.79 -26.12
C LEU A 91 18.90 -12.54 -25.61
N GLY A 92 18.77 -13.81 -25.22
CA GLY A 92 19.87 -14.61 -24.66
C GLY A 92 20.43 -14.09 -23.33
N LYS A 93 19.66 -13.24 -22.63
CA LYS A 93 20.07 -12.66 -21.34
C LYS A 93 19.88 -13.60 -20.16
N THR A 94 19.07 -14.64 -20.33
CA THR A 94 18.83 -15.68 -19.32
C THR A 94 18.60 -17.03 -19.98
N SER A 95 18.85 -18.12 -19.25
CA SER A 95 18.52 -19.48 -19.67
C SER A 95 17.18 -19.90 -19.07
N PHE A 96 16.43 -20.75 -19.78
CA PHE A 96 15.14 -21.24 -19.27
C PHE A 96 15.35 -22.03 -17.97
N LYS A 97 14.57 -21.65 -16.94
CA LYS A 97 14.50 -22.36 -15.66
C LYS A 97 13.06 -22.70 -15.36
N ILE A 98 12.82 -23.89 -14.80
CA ILE A 98 11.45 -24.31 -14.42
C ILE A 98 10.80 -23.35 -13.43
N GLY A 99 11.60 -22.64 -12.62
CA GLY A 99 11.12 -21.58 -11.72
C GLY A 99 10.36 -20.45 -12.42
N TYR A 100 10.63 -20.17 -13.70
CA TYR A 100 9.86 -19.18 -14.46
C TYR A 100 8.40 -19.58 -14.67
N VAL A 101 8.11 -20.89 -14.70
CA VAL A 101 6.73 -21.37 -14.78
C VAL A 101 5.97 -21.10 -13.49
N THR A 102 6.62 -21.28 -12.33
CA THR A 102 6.02 -20.92 -11.04
C THR A 102 5.83 -19.41 -10.90
N ASP A 103 6.75 -18.62 -11.43
CA ASP A 103 6.64 -17.17 -11.47
C ASP A 103 5.48 -16.70 -12.34
N MET A 104 5.25 -17.34 -13.49
CA MET A 104 4.08 -17.07 -14.35
C MET A 104 2.75 -17.37 -13.66
N LEU A 105 2.74 -18.30 -12.70
CA LEU A 105 1.57 -18.65 -11.89
C LEU A 105 1.39 -17.73 -10.65
N ILE A 106 2.18 -16.68 -10.54
CA ILE A 106 2.12 -15.70 -9.42
C ILE A 106 2.41 -16.37 -8.05
N VAL A 107 3.21 -17.43 -8.05
CA VAL A 107 3.56 -18.17 -6.83
C VAL A 107 4.92 -17.76 -6.27
N GLY A 108 5.74 -17.04 -7.05
CA GLY A 108 7.06 -16.59 -6.64
C GLY A 108 7.03 -15.50 -5.55
N LYS A 109 8.05 -15.49 -4.67
CA LYS A 109 8.19 -14.48 -3.60
C LYS A 109 8.21 -13.04 -4.13
N GLN A 110 8.61 -12.80 -5.36
CA GLN A 110 8.60 -11.48 -6.01
C GLN A 110 7.19 -10.92 -6.19
N TYR A 111 6.15 -11.76 -6.16
CA TYR A 111 4.75 -11.34 -6.31
C TYR A 111 4.03 -11.14 -4.96
N TRP A 112 4.76 -11.04 -3.86
CA TRP A 112 4.20 -10.88 -2.52
C TRP A 112 3.12 -9.80 -2.43
N PHE A 113 3.33 -8.66 -3.09
CA PHE A 113 2.34 -7.58 -3.13
C PHE A 113 1.05 -7.99 -3.84
N VAL A 114 1.18 -8.64 -5.01
CA VAL A 114 0.02 -9.10 -5.79
C VAL A 114 -0.78 -10.11 -4.99
N VAL A 115 -0.11 -11.09 -4.37
CA VAL A 115 -0.75 -12.11 -3.54
C VAL A 115 -1.46 -11.48 -2.34
N SER A 116 -0.80 -10.57 -1.63
CA SER A 116 -1.38 -9.86 -0.49
C SER A 116 -2.58 -9.00 -0.91
N TYR A 117 -2.50 -8.34 -2.05
CA TYR A 117 -3.60 -7.54 -2.58
C TYR A 117 -4.78 -8.40 -3.08
N LEU A 118 -4.51 -9.54 -3.71
CA LEU A 118 -5.55 -10.51 -4.10
C LEU A 118 -6.28 -11.06 -2.87
N LEU A 119 -5.55 -11.35 -1.79
CA LEU A 119 -6.16 -11.79 -0.53
C LEU A 119 -7.02 -10.67 0.09
N LEU A 120 -6.53 -9.44 0.12
CA LEU A 120 -7.33 -8.27 0.52
C LEU A 120 -8.61 -8.16 -0.34
N TYR A 121 -8.48 -8.34 -1.66
CA TYR A 121 -9.61 -8.28 -2.59
C TYR A 121 -10.66 -9.35 -2.28
N LEU A 122 -10.22 -10.59 -2.00
CA LEU A 122 -11.11 -11.71 -1.64
C LEU A 122 -11.82 -11.51 -0.30
N VAL A 123 -11.12 -10.94 0.70
CA VAL A 123 -11.66 -10.70 2.04
C VAL A 123 -12.48 -9.41 2.10
N SER A 124 -12.36 -8.53 1.11
CA SER A 124 -13.03 -7.22 1.11
C SER A 124 -14.56 -7.25 1.30
N PRO A 125 -15.34 -8.27 0.88
CA PRO A 125 -16.76 -8.33 1.22
C PRO A 125 -17.01 -8.39 2.73
N ILE A 126 -16.21 -9.20 3.45
CA ILE A 126 -16.30 -9.35 4.91
C ILE A 126 -15.95 -8.04 5.59
N LEU A 127 -14.86 -7.40 5.15
CA LEU A 127 -14.44 -6.10 5.66
C LEU A 127 -15.50 -5.02 5.42
N ASN A 128 -16.12 -5.00 4.23
CA ASN A 128 -17.18 -4.06 3.91
C ASN A 128 -18.43 -4.28 4.78
N THR A 129 -18.82 -5.54 5.04
CA THR A 129 -19.94 -5.86 5.93
C THR A 129 -19.64 -5.36 7.36
N PHE A 130 -18.42 -5.55 7.85
CA PHE A 130 -17.99 -4.98 9.13
C PHE A 130 -18.13 -3.46 9.14
N VAL A 131 -17.63 -2.78 8.10
CA VAL A 131 -17.70 -1.31 7.96
C VAL A 131 -19.14 -0.80 7.97
N GLU A 132 -20.08 -1.53 7.33
CA GLU A 132 -21.48 -1.12 7.19
C GLU A 132 -22.30 -1.31 8.47
N HIS A 133 -21.92 -2.27 9.34
CA HIS A 133 -22.70 -2.63 10.52
C HIS A 133 -22.06 -2.16 11.85
N SER A 134 -20.82 -1.71 11.84
CA SER A 134 -20.12 -1.28 13.05
C SER A 134 -20.48 0.15 13.42
N SER A 135 -20.72 0.38 14.71
CA SER A 135 -20.78 1.73 15.25
C SER A 135 -19.39 2.40 15.22
N LYS A 136 -19.36 3.73 15.26
CA LYS A 136 -18.11 4.52 15.27
C LYS A 136 -17.15 4.07 16.37
N ARG A 137 -17.68 3.81 17.57
CA ARG A 137 -16.88 3.39 18.73
C ARG A 137 -16.30 1.98 18.57
N GLU A 138 -17.08 1.05 18.06
CA GLU A 138 -16.61 -0.31 17.78
C GLU A 138 -15.53 -0.32 16.72
N PHE A 139 -15.71 0.47 15.66
CA PHE A 139 -14.72 0.61 14.62
C PHE A 139 -13.40 1.22 15.13
N GLN A 140 -13.47 2.28 15.96
CA GLN A 140 -12.29 2.86 16.62
C GLN A 140 -11.55 1.86 17.49
N TRP A 141 -12.28 1.13 18.33
CA TRP A 141 -11.70 0.11 19.19
C TRP A 141 -11.02 -0.99 18.39
N MET A 142 -11.67 -1.46 17.33
CA MET A 142 -11.08 -2.47 16.44
C MET A 142 -9.77 -2.00 15.80
N LEU A 143 -9.75 -0.77 15.27
CA LEU A 143 -8.52 -0.20 14.70
C LEU A 143 -7.42 -0.04 15.75
N LEU A 144 -7.76 0.46 16.94
CA LEU A 144 -6.81 0.63 18.03
C LEU A 144 -6.22 -0.70 18.48
N VAL A 145 -7.05 -1.72 18.68
CA VAL A 145 -6.60 -3.07 19.06
C VAL A 145 -5.74 -3.68 17.96
N PHE A 146 -6.18 -3.57 16.70
CA PHE A 146 -5.44 -4.12 15.56
C PHE A 146 -4.04 -3.50 15.42
N PHE A 147 -3.96 -2.17 15.36
CA PHE A 147 -2.67 -1.49 15.21
C PHE A 147 -1.81 -1.58 16.48
N GLY A 148 -2.42 -1.58 17.66
CA GLY A 148 -1.72 -1.84 18.91
C GLY A 148 -1.11 -3.24 18.95
N PHE A 149 -1.86 -4.25 18.52
CA PHE A 149 -1.36 -5.61 18.40
C PHE A 149 -0.24 -5.70 17.35
N GLN A 150 -0.45 -5.13 16.16
CA GLN A 150 0.57 -5.09 15.11
C GLN A 150 1.86 -4.43 15.61
N PHE A 151 1.76 -3.29 16.30
CA PHE A 151 2.93 -2.58 16.85
C PHE A 151 3.71 -3.46 17.83
N VAL A 152 3.01 -4.06 18.82
CA VAL A 152 3.65 -4.90 19.83
C VAL A 152 4.30 -6.13 19.20
N TYR A 153 3.56 -6.87 18.38
CA TYR A 153 4.03 -8.15 17.85
C TYR A 153 5.01 -8.01 16.68
N SER A 154 4.84 -7.00 15.83
CA SER A 154 5.78 -6.77 14.73
C SER A 154 7.06 -6.11 15.20
N TRP A 155 6.95 -5.08 16.03
CA TRP A 155 8.09 -4.25 16.44
C TRP A 155 8.85 -4.80 17.65
N ILE A 156 8.12 -5.28 18.67
CA ILE A 156 8.73 -5.75 19.92
C ILE A 156 9.15 -7.21 19.79
N PHE A 157 8.32 -8.05 19.21
CA PHE A 157 8.56 -9.49 19.08
C PHE A 157 9.11 -9.92 17.73
N GLY A 158 9.11 -9.04 16.72
CA GLY A 158 9.69 -9.32 15.39
C GLY A 158 8.97 -10.43 14.62
N LEU A 159 7.66 -10.59 14.81
CA LEU A 159 6.90 -11.61 14.11
C LEU A 159 6.76 -11.30 12.61
N GLU A 160 7.10 -12.27 11.78
CA GLU A 160 7.12 -12.12 10.31
C GLU A 160 5.74 -12.00 9.69
N GLU A 161 4.66 -12.37 10.38
CA GLU A 161 3.27 -12.35 9.87
C GLU A 161 2.81 -10.95 9.44
N PHE A 162 3.36 -9.93 10.06
CA PHE A 162 3.09 -8.54 9.68
C PHE A 162 4.08 -8.01 8.64
N ALA A 163 5.23 -8.66 8.46
CA ALA A 163 6.28 -8.30 7.50
C ALA A 163 6.60 -6.80 7.46
N GLY A 164 6.74 -6.17 8.65
CA GLY A 164 7.00 -4.73 8.73
C GLY A 164 5.92 -3.84 8.08
N GLY A 165 4.66 -4.30 8.06
CA GLY A 165 3.56 -3.58 7.39
C GLY A 165 3.29 -4.01 5.94
N TYR A 166 4.06 -4.95 5.40
CA TYR A 166 3.97 -5.42 4.00
C TYR A 166 3.32 -6.80 3.86
N SER A 167 2.33 -7.09 4.67
CA SER A 167 1.57 -8.34 4.60
C SER A 167 0.10 -8.10 4.24
N ALA A 168 -0.59 -9.16 3.83
CA ALA A 168 -2.02 -9.10 3.58
C ALA A 168 -2.81 -8.67 4.83
N LEU A 169 -2.36 -9.09 6.02
CA LEU A 169 -2.97 -8.70 7.29
C LEU A 169 -2.84 -7.19 7.54
N SER A 170 -1.64 -6.63 7.34
CA SER A 170 -1.40 -5.19 7.42
C SER A 170 -2.23 -4.40 6.39
N PHE A 171 -2.40 -4.95 5.18
CA PHE A 171 -3.23 -4.35 4.14
C PHE A 171 -4.71 -4.30 4.53
N MET A 172 -5.22 -5.31 5.24
CA MET A 172 -6.60 -5.29 5.78
C MET A 172 -6.77 -4.17 6.81
N GLY A 173 -5.80 -3.98 7.70
CA GLY A 173 -5.80 -2.88 8.67
C GLY A 173 -5.78 -1.51 7.98
N LEU A 174 -4.89 -1.30 7.01
CA LEU A 174 -4.81 -0.06 6.23
C LEU A 174 -6.09 0.21 5.43
N TYR A 175 -6.68 -0.83 4.84
CA TYR A 175 -7.97 -0.73 4.16
C TYR A 175 -9.07 -0.23 5.08
N LEU A 176 -9.22 -0.84 6.27
CA LEU A 176 -10.20 -0.44 7.25
C LEU A 176 -9.94 0.97 7.79
N LEU A 177 -8.68 1.34 8.01
CA LEU A 177 -8.30 2.69 8.42
C LEU A 177 -8.74 3.74 7.40
N ALA A 178 -8.48 3.49 6.11
CA ALA A 178 -8.89 4.39 5.04
C ALA A 178 -10.43 4.49 4.91
N ARG A 179 -11.14 3.36 5.11
CA ARG A 179 -12.62 3.34 5.16
C ARG A 179 -13.15 4.15 6.34
N TYR A 180 -12.56 3.99 7.52
CA TYR A 180 -12.92 4.77 8.70
C TYR A 180 -12.78 6.27 8.44
N VAL A 181 -11.61 6.71 7.99
CA VAL A 181 -11.35 8.13 7.71
C VAL A 181 -12.36 8.66 6.68
N LYS A 182 -12.62 7.91 5.60
CA LYS A 182 -13.55 8.34 4.54
C LYS A 182 -14.99 8.52 5.03
N ILE A 183 -15.48 7.64 5.91
CA ILE A 183 -16.86 7.67 6.39
C ILE A 183 -17.05 8.83 7.36
N TYR A 184 -16.19 8.92 8.36
CA TYR A 184 -16.37 9.88 9.46
C TYR A 184 -15.89 11.30 9.14
N GLU A 185 -15.08 11.47 8.09
CA GLU A 185 -14.80 12.80 7.54
C GLU A 185 -16.01 13.36 6.81
N ASN A 186 -16.72 12.56 6.03
CA ASN A 186 -17.97 12.99 5.36
C ASN A 186 -19.08 13.32 6.37
N GLU A 187 -19.16 12.62 7.51
CA GLU A 187 -20.12 13.00 8.58
C GLU A 187 -19.83 14.38 9.12
N TYR A 188 -18.57 14.67 9.44
CA TYR A 188 -18.15 15.96 9.94
C TYR A 188 -18.40 17.10 8.95
N GLU A 189 -18.19 16.88 7.66
CA GLU A 189 -18.50 17.85 6.60
C GLU A 189 -20.00 18.11 6.50
N ASN A 190 -20.85 17.09 6.60
CA ASN A 190 -22.29 17.19 6.52
C ASN A 190 -22.90 17.92 7.74
N GLU A 191 -22.41 17.66 8.95
CA GLU A 191 -22.85 18.34 10.16
C GLU A 191 -22.53 19.85 10.15
N ASN A 192 -21.41 20.24 9.51
CA ASN A 192 -20.97 21.63 9.43
C ASN A 192 -21.49 22.39 8.20
N SER A 193 -22.22 21.73 7.29
CA SER A 193 -22.78 22.34 6.08
C SER A 193 -24.21 22.89 6.24
N HIS A 194 -24.67 23.20 7.46
CA HIS A 194 -25.94 23.88 7.71
C HIS A 194 -25.83 25.41 7.38
N PRO A 195 -26.94 26.13 7.06
CA PRO A 195 -27.13 26.86 5.80
C PRO A 195 -26.78 28.34 5.84
N ASP A 196 -25.61 28.74 6.29
CA ASP A 196 -25.20 30.15 6.20
C ASP A 196 -23.99 30.32 5.26
N GLY A 197 -24.29 30.40 3.99
CA GLY A 197 -23.60 31.14 2.90
C GLY A 197 -22.04 31.18 2.78
N ILE A 198 -21.28 30.61 3.68
CA ILE A 198 -19.80 30.66 3.73
C ILE A 198 -19.15 29.35 3.25
N ALA A 199 -19.95 28.32 3.02
CA ALA A 199 -19.50 26.94 2.76
C ALA A 199 -18.73 26.73 1.45
N SER A 200 -18.91 27.59 0.42
CA SER A 200 -18.28 27.35 -0.90
C SER A 200 -16.76 27.62 -0.94
N ARG A 201 -16.20 28.36 0.03
CA ARG A 201 -14.75 28.60 0.13
C ARG A 201 -14.03 27.55 0.99
N PHE A 202 -14.75 26.86 1.86
CA PHE A 202 -14.20 25.86 2.77
C PHE A 202 -14.05 24.46 2.15
N THR A 203 -14.86 24.09 1.16
CA THR A 203 -14.76 22.77 0.50
C THR A 203 -13.43 22.53 -0.22
N LEU A 204 -12.80 23.59 -0.75
CA LEU A 204 -11.44 23.50 -1.33
C LEU A 204 -10.36 23.36 -0.23
N HIS A 205 -10.60 23.92 0.97
CA HIS A 205 -9.71 23.76 2.12
C HIS A 205 -9.85 22.38 2.79
N ALA A 206 -11.05 21.83 2.87
CA ALA A 206 -11.31 20.51 3.45
C ALA A 206 -10.64 19.40 2.65
N SER A 207 -10.67 19.44 1.30
CA SER A 207 -9.95 18.48 0.47
C SER A 207 -8.43 18.53 0.64
N ARG A 208 -7.87 19.73 0.90
CA ARG A 208 -6.44 19.90 1.24
C ARG A 208 -6.11 19.41 2.64
N PHE A 209 -7.04 19.57 3.59
CA PHE A 209 -6.86 19.14 4.97
C PHE A 209 -6.90 17.62 5.11
N THR A 210 -7.72 16.92 4.32
CA THR A 210 -7.77 15.45 4.23
C THR A 210 -6.47 14.87 3.69
N PHE A 211 -5.92 15.47 2.64
CA PHE A 211 -4.63 15.07 2.11
C PHE A 211 -3.51 15.22 3.15
N SER A 212 -3.53 16.34 3.89
CA SER A 212 -2.56 16.60 4.97
C SER A 212 -2.68 15.60 6.12
N LYS A 213 -3.90 15.19 6.51
CA LYS A 213 -4.11 14.18 7.57
C LYS A 213 -3.70 12.77 7.11
N LEU A 214 -4.05 12.39 5.88
CA LEU A 214 -3.59 11.12 5.29
C LEU A 214 -2.07 11.11 5.13
N PHE A 215 -1.47 12.24 4.78
CA PHE A 215 -0.02 12.39 4.68
C PHE A 215 0.67 12.38 6.05
N ALA A 216 0.08 13.01 7.07
CA ALA A 216 0.57 12.96 8.44
C ALA A 216 0.44 11.56 9.05
N LEU A 217 -0.70 10.88 8.80
CA LEU A 217 -0.90 9.49 9.17
C LEU A 217 0.09 8.57 8.45
N TYR A 218 0.36 8.85 7.19
CA TYR A 218 1.38 8.23 6.37
C TYR A 218 2.76 8.37 7.01
N LEU A 219 3.18 9.60 7.36
CA LEU A 219 4.47 9.83 8.01
C LEU A 219 4.56 9.13 9.38
N PHE A 220 3.46 9.08 10.12
CA PHE A 220 3.39 8.37 11.40
C PHE A 220 3.57 6.85 11.22
N ILE A 221 2.92 6.25 10.21
CA ILE A 221 3.06 4.83 9.88
C ILE A 221 4.46 4.52 9.31
N ALA A 222 5.08 5.49 8.61
CA ALA A 222 6.43 5.36 8.07
C ALA A 222 7.54 5.51 9.13
N ALA A 223 7.23 6.20 10.23
CA ALA A 223 8.16 6.41 11.34
C ALA A 223 8.10 5.28 12.39
N ILE A 224 7.12 4.37 12.26
CA ILE A 224 6.97 3.14 13.03
C ILE A 224 7.42 1.95 12.18
#